data_54c3f8ad4b910aaf597b00062744b065
#
_entry.id   54c3f8ad4b910aaf597b00062744b065
#
_cell.length_a   1.000
_cell.length_b   1.000
_cell.length_c   1.000
_cell.angle_alpha   90.00
_cell.angle_beta   90.00
_cell.angle_gamma   90.00
#
_symmetry.space_group_name_H-M   'P 1'
#
loop_
_entity.id
_entity.type
_entity.pdbx_description
1 polymer ?
#
loop_
_entity_poly.entity_id
_entity_poly.type
_entity_poly.pdbx_seq_one_letter_code
_entity_poly.pdbx_strand_id
1 'polypeptide(L)'
;GGEIGRAQALQAQACGIEPTVDMNPILLKPESDSRSQVVVRGKVYEALDALAYFERRETLFNIVRDCYARLASQYECIVVEGAGSAAEINLRDRDMVNWPVVELADASVVLVADIDRGGVFAQIIGTLDLLAPHERQRVRGVIVNKFRGDRRLFDDGVRLLEARTGLPVLGVVPFLRDLRLDQEDSLDLARSRSVQFTPDLINVAVVLLPRMSNFTDFNALAAEKDVALRFAASLEDLRGADVVILPGSKNTLEDLDYLVKAGFPAALESHVQGRGELVGICAGYQMLGQEIADPKGLEGGRTLTGLRFLDVKTVLDAPKICRQVHATSLLLDVEQHAPVCGYEIHLGRASRGAVNACFQIKSSETWDGTAMGDEGAASENGRVWGTSIHGLFDQAEFRRGWLNRARGRKGLPP
;
A
#
# COMPACT_ATOMS: atom_id res chain seq x y z
N GLY A 1 4.09 -14.35 -10.56
CA GLY A 1 3.55 -13.76 -9.34
C GLY A 1 4.58 -13.67 -8.23
N GLY A 2 4.42 -12.72 -7.34
CA GLY A 2 5.28 -12.47 -6.19
C GLY A 2 5.01 -11.08 -5.63
N GLU A 3 5.54 -10.78 -4.45
CA GLU A 3 5.36 -9.50 -3.78
C GLU A 3 6.32 -8.46 -4.37
N ILE A 4 5.81 -7.29 -4.77
CA ILE A 4 6.59 -6.13 -5.22
C ILE A 4 6.08 -4.87 -4.54
N GLY A 5 6.85 -3.79 -4.60
CA GLY A 5 6.44 -2.48 -4.10
C GLY A 5 5.21 -1.94 -4.84
N ARG A 6 4.35 -1.24 -4.11
CA ARG A 6 3.12 -0.66 -4.69
C ARG A 6 3.43 0.36 -5.78
N ALA A 7 4.48 1.16 -5.60
CA ALA A 7 4.92 2.14 -6.60
C ALA A 7 5.26 1.46 -7.92
N GLN A 8 6.03 0.37 -7.90
CA GLN A 8 6.42 -0.37 -9.10
C GLN A 8 5.21 -1.03 -9.77
N ALA A 9 4.26 -1.54 -9.00
CA ALA A 9 3.01 -2.07 -9.55
C ALA A 9 2.20 -0.98 -10.26
N LEU A 10 2.08 0.21 -9.66
CA LEU A 10 1.40 1.36 -10.25
C LEU A 10 2.11 1.87 -11.51
N GLN A 11 3.44 1.90 -11.50
CA GLN A 11 4.26 2.29 -12.65
C GLN A 11 4.10 1.32 -13.83
N ALA A 12 4.05 0.01 -13.56
CA ALA A 12 3.76 -1.00 -14.58
C ALA A 12 2.35 -0.80 -15.18
N GLN A 13 1.34 -0.55 -14.35
CA GLN A 13 -0.01 -0.23 -14.80
C GLN A 13 -0.04 1.03 -15.67
N ALA A 14 0.70 2.07 -15.29
CA ALA A 14 0.82 3.30 -16.08
C ALA A 14 1.47 3.06 -17.45
N CYS A 15 2.34 2.07 -17.55
CA CYS A 15 2.93 1.62 -18.82
C CYS A 15 2.02 0.66 -19.62
N GLY A 16 0.87 0.25 -19.06
CA GLY A 16 -0.04 -0.72 -19.69
C GLY A 16 0.53 -2.14 -19.74
N ILE A 17 1.41 -2.52 -18.81
CA ILE A 17 2.04 -3.84 -18.73
C ILE A 17 1.78 -4.49 -17.37
N GLU A 18 1.78 -5.82 -17.36
CA GLU A 18 1.66 -6.59 -16.12
C GLU A 18 2.90 -6.41 -15.23
N PRO A 19 2.70 -6.14 -13.93
CA PRO A 19 3.80 -6.01 -12.99
C PRO A 19 4.51 -7.35 -12.77
N THR A 20 5.83 -7.35 -12.82
CA THR A 20 6.65 -8.55 -12.60
C THR A 20 7.64 -8.33 -11.46
N VAL A 21 8.08 -9.43 -10.85
CA VAL A 21 9.08 -9.39 -9.77
C VAL A 21 10.45 -8.87 -10.22
N ASP A 22 10.72 -8.86 -11.51
CA ASP A 22 11.95 -8.31 -12.07
C ASP A 22 11.98 -6.77 -12.05
N MET A 23 10.80 -6.12 -11.98
CA MET A 23 10.68 -4.66 -11.86
C MET A 23 11.00 -4.15 -10.44
N ASN A 24 10.97 -5.03 -9.44
CA ASN A 24 11.36 -4.73 -8.06
C ASN A 24 12.09 -5.94 -7.47
N PRO A 25 13.35 -6.19 -7.89
CA PRO A 25 14.10 -7.39 -7.54
C PRO A 25 14.26 -7.60 -6.04
N ILE A 26 14.46 -6.49 -5.31
CA ILE A 26 14.65 -6.47 -3.86
C ILE A 26 13.72 -5.42 -3.26
N LEU A 27 12.87 -5.85 -2.35
CA LEU A 27 11.98 -4.98 -1.59
C LEU A 27 12.34 -5.09 -0.11
N LEU A 28 12.58 -3.95 0.53
CA LEU A 28 12.80 -3.86 1.96
C LEU A 28 11.51 -3.41 2.65
N LYS A 29 11.03 -4.23 3.58
CA LYS A 29 9.85 -3.92 4.40
C LYS A 29 10.29 -3.70 5.84
N PRO A 30 10.19 -2.47 6.37
CA PRO A 30 10.48 -2.20 7.77
C PRO A 30 9.60 -3.06 8.69
N GLU A 31 10.22 -3.82 9.59
CA GLU A 31 9.54 -4.57 10.66
C GLU A 31 9.69 -3.87 12.02
N SER A 32 10.82 -3.18 12.21
CA SER A 32 11.12 -2.37 13.40
C SER A 32 12.10 -1.27 13.03
N ASP A 33 12.49 -0.42 13.99
CA ASP A 33 13.47 0.67 13.79
C ASP A 33 14.84 0.18 13.30
N SER A 34 15.17 -1.10 13.50
CA SER A 34 16.49 -1.66 13.20
C SER A 34 16.49 -2.88 12.28
N ARG A 35 15.30 -3.41 11.92
CA ARG A 35 15.18 -4.61 11.10
C ARG A 35 14.20 -4.43 9.95
N SER A 36 14.58 -4.99 8.80
CA SER A 36 13.71 -5.05 7.63
C SER A 36 13.60 -6.48 7.13
N GLN A 37 12.41 -6.88 6.75
CA GLN A 37 12.19 -8.09 5.97
C GLN A 37 12.68 -7.83 4.54
N VAL A 38 13.61 -8.63 4.08
CA VAL A 38 14.13 -8.59 2.72
C VAL A 38 13.31 -9.54 1.86
N VAL A 39 12.63 -8.99 0.86
CA VAL A 39 11.90 -9.76 -0.15
C VAL A 39 12.71 -9.76 -1.42
N VAL A 40 13.07 -10.93 -1.92
CA VAL A 40 13.87 -11.11 -3.13
C VAL A 40 13.02 -11.79 -4.21
N ARG A 41 12.86 -11.11 -5.35
CA ARG A 41 12.02 -11.60 -6.46
C ARG A 41 10.65 -12.06 -5.99
N GLY A 42 10.03 -11.24 -5.15
CA GLY A 42 8.68 -11.46 -4.65
C GLY A 42 8.52 -12.54 -3.59
N LYS A 43 9.61 -13.09 -3.05
CA LYS A 43 9.60 -14.07 -1.97
C LYS A 43 10.37 -13.56 -0.77
N VAL A 44 9.85 -13.78 0.43
CA VAL A 44 10.58 -13.48 1.66
C VAL A 44 11.88 -14.27 1.67
N TYR A 45 12.99 -13.55 1.76
CA TYR A 45 14.34 -14.12 1.79
C TYR A 45 14.82 -14.29 3.23
N GLU A 46 14.91 -13.20 3.97
CA GLU A 46 15.37 -13.17 5.36
C GLU A 46 14.98 -11.83 6.01
N ALA A 47 14.87 -11.81 7.34
CA ALA A 47 14.75 -10.56 8.09
C ALA A 47 16.15 -10.15 8.55
N LEU A 48 16.68 -9.04 8.01
CA LEU A 48 18.04 -8.57 8.22
C LEU A 48 18.06 -7.22 8.91
N ASP A 49 19.06 -7.00 9.75
CA ASP A 49 19.46 -5.65 10.14
C ASP A 49 20.31 -5.01 9.00
N ALA A 50 20.59 -3.72 9.14
CA ALA A 50 21.30 -2.97 8.11
C ALA A 50 22.71 -3.52 7.83
N LEU A 51 23.44 -4.00 8.85
CA LEU A 51 24.79 -4.53 8.67
C LEU A 51 24.77 -5.85 7.91
N ALA A 52 23.94 -6.79 8.34
CA ALA A 52 23.79 -8.08 7.68
C ALA A 52 23.28 -7.94 6.23
N TYR A 53 22.41 -6.95 5.95
CA TYR A 53 21.98 -6.62 4.60
C TYR A 53 23.15 -6.20 3.70
N PHE A 54 24.03 -5.34 4.21
CA PHE A 54 25.21 -4.90 3.44
C PHE A 54 26.24 -6.01 3.21
N GLU A 55 26.37 -6.96 4.11
CA GLU A 55 27.20 -8.15 3.91
C GLU A 55 26.74 -9.04 2.74
N ARG A 56 25.44 -9.01 2.45
CA ARG A 56 24.83 -9.75 1.31
C ARG A 56 24.87 -8.98 -0.01
N ARG A 57 25.44 -7.77 -0.03
CA ARG A 57 25.39 -6.82 -1.17
C ARG A 57 25.72 -7.49 -2.50
N GLU A 58 26.83 -8.22 -2.59
CA GLU A 58 27.26 -8.82 -3.85
C GLU A 58 26.25 -9.87 -4.37
N THR A 59 25.78 -10.72 -3.48
CA THR A 59 24.77 -11.74 -3.81
C THR A 59 23.45 -11.09 -4.28
N LEU A 60 23.00 -10.08 -3.57
CA LEU A 60 21.76 -9.36 -3.90
C LEU A 60 21.93 -8.58 -5.21
N PHE A 61 23.08 -7.93 -5.43
CA PHE A 61 23.33 -7.19 -6.67
C PHE A 61 23.40 -8.08 -7.90
N ASN A 62 23.88 -9.32 -7.78
CA ASN A 62 23.81 -10.30 -8.87
C ASN A 62 22.37 -10.60 -9.28
N ILE A 63 21.46 -10.68 -8.31
CA ILE A 63 20.02 -10.83 -8.59
C ILE A 63 19.46 -9.62 -9.34
N VAL A 64 19.84 -8.40 -8.93
CA VAL A 64 19.47 -7.16 -9.65
C VAL A 64 19.96 -7.20 -11.10
N ARG A 65 21.20 -7.63 -11.31
CA ARG A 65 21.78 -7.77 -12.67
C ARG A 65 20.99 -8.73 -13.54
N ASP A 66 20.62 -9.89 -13.00
CA ASP A 66 19.84 -10.88 -13.73
C ASP A 66 18.43 -10.38 -14.06
N CYS A 67 17.78 -9.68 -13.12
CA CYS A 67 16.47 -9.09 -13.36
C CYS A 67 16.54 -7.99 -14.43
N TYR A 68 17.52 -7.10 -14.34
CA TYR A 68 17.74 -6.06 -15.34
C TYR A 68 17.99 -6.67 -16.75
N ALA A 69 18.83 -7.71 -16.85
CA ALA A 69 19.11 -8.36 -18.12
C ALA A 69 17.84 -8.95 -18.77
N ARG A 70 16.93 -9.53 -17.96
CA ARG A 70 15.65 -10.02 -18.48
C ARG A 70 14.75 -8.90 -18.97
N LEU A 71 14.64 -7.80 -18.21
CA LEU A 71 13.85 -6.64 -18.65
C LEU A 71 14.45 -6.01 -19.91
N ALA A 72 15.79 -5.86 -19.98
CA ALA A 72 16.47 -5.30 -21.13
C ALA A 72 16.33 -6.17 -22.41
N SER A 73 16.07 -7.46 -22.26
CA SER A 73 15.77 -8.34 -23.40
C SER A 73 14.32 -8.21 -23.91
N GLN A 74 13.43 -7.61 -23.13
CA GLN A 74 11.99 -7.53 -23.43
C GLN A 74 11.54 -6.13 -23.83
N TYR A 75 12.19 -5.09 -23.32
CA TYR A 75 11.78 -3.70 -23.48
C TYR A 75 12.87 -2.84 -24.13
N GLU A 76 12.49 -2.01 -25.07
CA GLU A 76 13.38 -1.07 -25.75
C GLU A 76 13.77 0.12 -24.84
N CYS A 77 12.92 0.48 -23.91
CA CYS A 77 13.12 1.57 -22.96
C CYS A 77 12.80 1.12 -21.55
N ILE A 78 13.73 1.32 -20.64
CA ILE A 78 13.58 1.05 -19.22
C ILE A 78 13.82 2.35 -18.46
N VAL A 79 12.82 2.76 -17.65
CA VAL A 79 12.95 3.87 -16.71
C VAL A 79 13.24 3.29 -15.34
N VAL A 80 14.37 3.69 -14.76
CA VAL A 80 14.82 3.21 -13.45
C VAL A 80 14.69 4.35 -12.45
N GLU A 81 13.97 4.10 -11.36
CA GLU A 81 13.87 5.01 -10.23
C GLU A 81 14.91 4.64 -9.17
N GLY A 82 15.68 5.64 -8.72
CA GLY A 82 16.57 5.50 -7.59
C GLY A 82 15.84 5.53 -6.25
N ALA A 83 16.55 5.20 -5.19
CA ALA A 83 16.03 5.30 -3.83
C ALA A 83 16.96 6.14 -2.95
N GLY A 84 16.37 6.94 -2.06
CA GLY A 84 17.11 7.90 -1.25
C GLY A 84 17.73 9.03 -2.09
N SER A 85 18.86 9.56 -1.65
CA SER A 85 19.57 10.62 -2.36
C SER A 85 20.67 10.05 -3.26
N ALA A 86 20.83 10.62 -4.47
CA ALA A 86 21.93 10.29 -5.37
C ALA A 86 23.32 10.67 -4.80
N ALA A 87 23.36 11.50 -3.74
CA ALA A 87 24.58 12.01 -3.12
C ALA A 87 24.75 11.60 -1.65
N GLU A 88 24.25 10.42 -1.27
CA GLU A 88 24.48 9.82 0.06
C GLU A 88 25.93 9.32 0.17
N ILE A 89 26.88 10.24 0.30
CA ILE A 89 28.33 9.97 0.28
C ILE A 89 28.80 9.03 1.39
N ASN A 90 28.13 9.03 2.55
CA ASN A 90 28.40 8.14 3.68
C ASN A 90 27.95 6.70 3.42
N LEU A 91 27.07 6.47 2.46
CA LEU A 91 26.57 5.14 2.07
C LEU A 91 27.06 4.70 0.68
N ARG A 92 27.92 5.47 0.03
CA ARG A 92 28.36 5.23 -1.36
C ARG A 92 28.91 3.82 -1.57
N ASP A 93 29.80 3.36 -0.68
CA ASP A 93 30.40 2.02 -0.78
C ASP A 93 29.38 0.88 -0.54
N ARG A 94 28.20 1.23 -0.06
CA ARG A 94 27.09 0.32 0.28
C ARG A 94 25.90 0.46 -0.66
N ASP A 95 25.95 1.43 -1.58
CA ASP A 95 24.89 1.65 -2.57
C ASP A 95 24.73 0.43 -3.48
N MET A 96 23.49 0.04 -3.73
CA MET A 96 23.10 -1.00 -4.68
C MET A 96 21.99 -0.51 -5.62
N VAL A 97 21.49 0.69 -5.40
CA VAL A 97 20.23 1.15 -6.00
C VAL A 97 20.47 2.22 -7.05
N ASN A 98 21.34 3.19 -6.74
CA ASN A 98 21.57 4.36 -7.60
C ASN A 98 22.72 4.10 -8.59
N TRP A 99 23.94 4.46 -8.21
CA TRP A 99 25.08 4.47 -9.13
C TRP A 99 25.48 3.10 -9.67
N PRO A 100 25.48 2.01 -8.89
CA PRO A 100 25.77 0.68 -9.44
C PRO A 100 24.76 0.24 -10.51
N VAL A 101 23.50 0.65 -10.41
CA VAL A 101 22.49 0.35 -11.44
C VAL A 101 22.69 1.25 -12.66
N VAL A 102 23.03 2.53 -12.46
CA VAL A 102 23.38 3.44 -13.55
C VAL A 102 24.56 2.90 -14.37
N GLU A 103 25.58 2.37 -13.71
CA GLU A 103 26.75 1.77 -14.37
C GLU A 103 26.39 0.47 -15.09
N LEU A 104 25.63 -0.41 -14.42
CA LEU A 104 25.14 -1.68 -14.98
C LEU A 104 24.34 -1.47 -16.27
N ALA A 105 23.48 -0.46 -16.26
CA ALA A 105 22.55 -0.17 -17.37
C ALA A 105 23.17 0.77 -18.43
N ASP A 106 24.37 1.28 -18.22
CA ASP A 106 24.95 2.39 -18.99
C ASP A 106 23.97 3.56 -19.15
N ALA A 107 23.24 3.87 -18.08
CA ALA A 107 22.10 4.77 -18.12
C ALA A 107 22.49 6.24 -18.16
N SER A 108 21.69 7.04 -18.84
CA SER A 108 21.65 8.50 -18.68
C SER A 108 20.82 8.86 -17.45
N VAL A 109 21.28 9.82 -16.66
CA VAL A 109 20.64 10.25 -15.41
C VAL A 109 19.92 11.56 -15.59
N VAL A 110 18.69 11.67 -15.10
CA VAL A 110 17.96 12.91 -14.91
C VAL A 110 17.77 13.14 -13.41
N LEU A 111 18.28 14.26 -12.91
CA LEU A 111 18.13 14.64 -11.52
C LEU A 111 16.76 15.30 -11.30
N VAL A 112 15.92 14.74 -10.43
CA VAL A 112 14.62 15.31 -10.07
C VAL A 112 14.72 15.95 -8.69
N ALA A 113 14.37 17.23 -8.58
CA ALA A 113 14.46 17.99 -7.33
C ALA A 113 13.09 18.54 -6.92
N ASP A 114 12.76 18.40 -5.64
CA ASP A 114 11.50 18.85 -5.04
C ASP A 114 11.61 20.31 -4.54
N ILE A 115 10.94 21.26 -5.23
CA ILE A 115 10.95 22.66 -4.85
C ILE A 115 10.03 22.99 -3.68
N ASP A 116 9.03 22.16 -3.39
CA ASP A 116 8.02 22.41 -2.35
C ASP A 116 8.63 22.45 -0.93
N ARG A 117 9.74 21.78 -0.74
CA ARG A 117 10.50 21.79 0.54
C ARG A 117 11.38 23.01 0.74
N GLY A 118 11.57 23.84 -0.29
CA GLY A 118 12.51 24.96 -0.30
C GLY A 118 13.96 24.53 -0.54
N GLY A 119 14.83 25.51 -0.86
CA GLY A 119 16.26 25.26 -1.04
C GLY A 119 16.64 24.50 -2.31
N VAL A 120 15.80 24.42 -3.32
CA VAL A 120 16.01 23.59 -4.54
C VAL A 120 17.32 23.90 -5.25
N PHE A 121 17.77 25.14 -5.29
CA PHE A 121 19.05 25.53 -5.89
C PHE A 121 20.22 24.88 -5.16
N ALA A 122 20.23 24.96 -3.84
CA ALA A 122 21.29 24.36 -3.01
C ALA A 122 21.26 22.82 -3.13
N GLN A 123 20.08 22.21 -3.15
CA GLN A 123 19.95 20.76 -3.31
C GLN A 123 20.51 20.29 -4.66
N ILE A 124 20.16 20.94 -5.77
CA ILE A 124 20.64 20.57 -7.10
C ILE A 124 22.15 20.75 -7.21
N ILE A 125 22.64 21.95 -6.89
CA ILE A 125 24.06 22.28 -7.02
C ILE A 125 24.90 21.43 -6.08
N GLY A 126 24.50 21.30 -4.80
CA GLY A 126 25.21 20.48 -3.82
C GLY A 126 25.20 19.00 -4.17
N THR A 127 24.09 18.47 -4.69
CA THR A 127 24.04 17.08 -5.17
C THR A 127 25.06 16.88 -6.27
N LEU A 128 25.07 17.74 -7.30
CA LEU A 128 26.00 17.64 -8.45
C LEU A 128 27.47 17.81 -8.05
N ASP A 129 27.75 18.65 -7.04
CA ASP A 129 29.11 18.88 -6.55
C ASP A 129 29.65 17.72 -5.71
N LEU A 130 28.77 16.94 -5.09
CA LEU A 130 29.12 15.75 -4.32
C LEU A 130 29.30 14.48 -5.16
N LEU A 131 28.82 14.50 -6.42
CA LEU A 131 29.02 13.37 -7.34
C LEU A 131 30.46 13.23 -7.76
N ALA A 132 30.91 11.99 -7.95
CA ALA A 132 32.18 11.72 -8.59
C ALA A 132 32.17 12.21 -10.06
N PRO A 133 33.33 12.59 -10.64
CA PRO A 133 33.37 13.11 -12.02
C PRO A 133 32.69 12.21 -13.06
N HIS A 134 32.85 10.89 -12.96
CA HIS A 134 32.24 9.91 -13.87
C HIS A 134 30.74 9.80 -13.69
N GLU A 135 30.22 9.95 -12.45
CA GLU A 135 28.79 9.97 -12.15
C GLU A 135 28.16 11.26 -12.69
N ARG A 136 28.77 12.42 -12.41
CA ARG A 136 28.30 13.72 -12.89
C ARG A 136 28.21 13.77 -14.42
N GLN A 137 29.13 13.16 -15.13
CA GLN A 137 29.11 13.08 -16.60
C GLN A 137 27.89 12.33 -17.15
N ARG A 138 27.28 11.45 -16.36
CA ARG A 138 26.06 10.72 -16.75
C ARG A 138 24.80 11.53 -16.57
N VAL A 139 24.83 12.62 -15.78
CA VAL A 139 23.68 13.50 -15.60
C VAL A 139 23.45 14.33 -16.85
N ARG A 140 22.28 14.20 -17.46
CA ARG A 140 21.92 14.85 -18.74
C ARG A 140 21.02 16.06 -18.57
N GLY A 141 20.42 16.22 -17.38
CA GLY A 141 19.58 17.37 -17.10
C GLY A 141 18.90 17.27 -15.74
N VAL A 142 18.14 18.31 -15.44
CA VAL A 142 17.44 18.47 -14.17
C VAL A 142 15.95 18.69 -14.42
N ILE A 143 15.11 18.10 -13.60
CA ILE A 143 13.67 18.41 -13.52
C ILE A 143 13.40 19.05 -12.15
N VAL A 144 12.72 20.18 -12.13
CA VAL A 144 12.20 20.80 -10.90
C VAL A 144 10.76 20.38 -10.73
N ASN A 145 10.47 19.63 -9.69
CA ASN A 145 9.16 19.05 -9.43
C ASN A 145 8.40 19.81 -8.33
N LYS A 146 7.06 19.69 -8.35
CA LYS A 146 6.12 20.24 -7.38
C LYS A 146 6.13 21.78 -7.31
N PHE A 147 6.33 22.43 -8.45
CA PHE A 147 6.32 23.89 -8.50
C PHE A 147 4.93 24.46 -8.20
N ARG A 148 4.87 25.46 -7.31
CA ARG A 148 3.63 26.19 -6.97
C ARG A 148 3.71 27.64 -7.44
N GLY A 149 2.63 28.15 -7.97
CA GLY A 149 2.52 29.54 -8.39
C GLY A 149 2.72 29.75 -9.89
N ASP A 150 2.99 30.99 -10.28
CA ASP A 150 3.19 31.39 -11.69
C ASP A 150 4.57 30.89 -12.18
N ARG A 151 4.54 29.99 -13.16
CA ARG A 151 5.75 29.40 -13.77
C ARG A 151 6.75 30.48 -14.27
N ARG A 152 6.23 31.60 -14.78
CA ARG A 152 7.04 32.70 -15.32
C ARG A 152 7.98 33.31 -14.29
N LEU A 153 7.58 33.30 -13.00
CA LEU A 153 8.42 33.82 -11.91
C LEU A 153 9.67 32.95 -11.65
N PHE A 154 9.73 31.75 -12.22
CA PHE A 154 10.86 30.84 -12.07
C PHE A 154 11.80 30.79 -13.29
N ASP A 155 11.55 31.57 -14.34
CA ASP A 155 12.37 31.57 -15.55
C ASP A 155 13.81 32.04 -15.28
N ASP A 156 14.00 33.04 -14.41
CA ASP A 156 15.33 33.47 -13.95
C ASP A 156 16.03 32.35 -13.14
N GLY A 157 15.24 31.58 -12.35
CA GLY A 157 15.76 30.42 -11.62
C GLY A 157 16.25 29.31 -12.53
N VAL A 158 15.55 29.06 -13.63
CA VAL A 158 15.98 28.10 -14.66
C VAL A 158 17.33 28.54 -15.26
N ARG A 159 17.41 29.82 -15.71
CA ARG A 159 18.66 30.38 -16.28
C ARG A 159 19.82 30.30 -15.29
N LEU A 160 19.56 30.56 -14.02
CA LEU A 160 20.58 30.47 -12.97
C LEU A 160 21.09 29.03 -12.79
N LEU A 161 20.17 28.05 -12.75
CA LEU A 161 20.53 26.63 -12.63
C LEU A 161 21.36 26.16 -13.82
N GLU A 162 20.94 26.46 -15.04
CA GLU A 162 21.67 26.10 -16.26
C GLU A 162 23.07 26.73 -16.31
N ALA A 163 23.17 28.01 -15.98
CA ALA A 163 24.46 28.71 -15.93
C ALA A 163 25.43 28.14 -14.87
N ARG A 164 24.89 27.74 -13.72
CA ARG A 164 25.69 27.21 -12.60
C ARG A 164 26.10 25.77 -12.77
N THR A 165 25.21 24.95 -13.34
CA THR A 165 25.42 23.51 -13.42
C THR A 165 26.01 23.04 -14.75
N GLY A 166 25.83 23.83 -15.81
CA GLY A 166 26.13 23.46 -17.20
C GLY A 166 25.15 22.39 -17.75
N LEU A 167 24.03 22.15 -17.07
CA LEU A 167 23.04 21.15 -17.44
C LEU A 167 21.71 21.83 -17.79
N PRO A 168 20.96 21.33 -18.79
CA PRO A 168 19.63 21.86 -19.11
C PRO A 168 18.63 21.55 -18.01
N VAL A 169 17.73 22.49 -17.73
CA VAL A 169 16.50 22.23 -16.97
C VAL A 169 15.44 21.71 -17.95
N LEU A 170 15.26 20.38 -17.96
CA LEU A 170 14.39 19.66 -18.89
C LEU A 170 12.92 19.98 -18.67
N GLY A 171 12.54 20.39 -17.47
CA GLY A 171 11.19 20.79 -17.16
C GLY A 171 11.02 21.30 -15.75
N VAL A 172 9.93 22.08 -15.57
CA VAL A 172 9.42 22.49 -14.28
C VAL A 172 8.00 21.98 -14.18
N VAL A 173 7.81 20.95 -13.36
CA VAL A 173 6.54 20.24 -13.22
C VAL A 173 5.70 20.94 -12.14
N PRO A 174 4.47 21.35 -12.45
CA PRO A 174 3.62 22.00 -11.47
C PRO A 174 3.20 21.05 -10.36
N PHE A 175 2.88 21.59 -9.20
CA PHE A 175 2.25 20.83 -8.13
C PHE A 175 0.82 20.44 -8.54
N LEU A 176 0.62 19.17 -8.80
CA LEU A 176 -0.66 18.60 -9.19
C LEU A 176 -1.49 18.31 -7.93
N ARG A 177 -2.51 19.14 -7.67
CA ARG A 177 -3.34 19.02 -6.45
C ARG A 177 -4.28 17.81 -6.48
N ASP A 178 -4.72 17.45 -7.67
CA ASP A 178 -5.72 16.39 -7.89
C ASP A 178 -5.08 15.06 -8.29
N LEU A 179 -3.76 14.97 -8.20
CA LEU A 179 -3.03 13.74 -8.49
C LEU A 179 -3.26 12.75 -7.34
N ARG A 180 -4.09 11.77 -7.60
CA ARG A 180 -4.42 10.68 -6.66
C ARG A 180 -3.50 9.50 -6.90
N LEU A 181 -2.21 9.66 -6.61
CA LEU A 181 -1.26 8.56 -6.56
C LEU A 181 -1.24 7.97 -5.17
N ASP A 182 -1.25 6.65 -5.13
CA ASP A 182 -1.04 5.92 -3.89
C ASP A 182 0.32 6.30 -3.31
N GLN A 183 0.34 6.78 -2.09
CA GLN A 183 1.59 7.08 -1.37
C GLN A 183 2.10 5.78 -0.74
N GLU A 184 3.38 5.51 -0.91
CA GLU A 184 3.98 4.25 -0.49
C GLU A 184 4.13 4.13 1.03
N ASP A 185 4.38 5.24 1.75
CA ASP A 185 4.82 5.19 3.15
C ASP A 185 4.16 6.19 4.12
N SER A 186 3.26 7.04 3.70
CA SER A 186 2.63 7.99 4.63
C SER A 186 1.21 8.36 4.26
N LEU A 187 0.31 8.11 5.17
CA LEU A 187 -0.99 8.75 5.21
C LEU A 187 -0.77 10.25 5.51
N ASP A 188 -1.41 11.12 4.75
CA ASP A 188 -1.62 12.49 5.20
C ASP A 188 -2.67 12.47 6.34
N LEU A 189 -2.24 11.89 7.47
CA LEU A 189 -3.05 11.66 8.65
C LEU A 189 -3.65 12.95 9.19
N ALA A 190 -2.94 14.08 9.05
CA ALA A 190 -3.41 15.36 9.50
C ALA A 190 -4.65 15.82 8.72
N ARG A 191 -4.65 15.66 7.39
CA ARG A 191 -5.80 15.98 6.53
C ARG A 191 -6.96 15.03 6.74
N SER A 192 -6.67 13.75 6.86
CA SER A 192 -7.71 12.72 7.01
C SER A 192 -8.43 12.78 8.36
N ARG A 193 -7.75 13.23 9.44
CA ARG A 193 -8.37 13.42 10.77
C ARG A 193 -9.30 14.64 10.82
N SER A 194 -9.15 15.60 9.95
CA SER A 194 -9.97 16.82 9.93
C SER A 194 -11.32 16.66 9.23
N VAL A 195 -11.60 15.50 8.63
CA VAL A 195 -12.87 15.24 7.93
C VAL A 195 -14.01 15.18 8.95
N GLN A 196 -14.99 16.09 8.79
CA GLN A 196 -16.18 16.12 9.61
C GLN A 196 -17.23 15.17 9.05
N PHE A 197 -17.83 14.37 9.91
CA PHE A 197 -18.97 13.53 9.57
C PHE A 197 -20.24 14.36 9.45
N THR A 198 -21.04 14.07 8.44
CA THR A 198 -22.27 14.80 8.14
C THR A 198 -23.44 13.84 7.90
N PRO A 199 -24.68 14.28 8.16
CA PRO A 199 -25.86 13.43 7.93
C PRO A 199 -26.06 13.02 6.47
N ASP A 200 -25.64 13.87 5.54
CA ASP A 200 -25.92 13.72 4.10
C ASP A 200 -24.93 12.82 3.36
N LEU A 201 -23.84 12.46 4.00
CA LEU A 201 -22.79 11.61 3.42
C LEU A 201 -22.76 10.24 4.11
N ILE A 202 -22.13 9.27 3.50
CA ILE A 202 -21.75 8.03 4.17
C ILE A 202 -20.47 8.27 4.97
N ASN A 203 -20.57 8.17 6.28
CA ASN A 203 -19.49 8.43 7.21
C ASN A 203 -18.69 7.13 7.46
N VAL A 204 -17.48 7.08 6.95
CA VAL A 204 -16.61 5.90 7.07
C VAL A 204 -15.44 6.19 8.01
N ALA A 205 -15.31 5.42 9.08
CA ALA A 205 -14.18 5.44 9.99
C ALA A 205 -13.27 4.23 9.73
N VAL A 206 -12.05 4.43 9.31
CA VAL A 206 -11.03 3.38 9.20
C VAL A 206 -10.18 3.43 10.47
N VAL A 207 -10.14 2.34 11.25
CA VAL A 207 -9.36 2.30 12.48
C VAL A 207 -7.87 2.37 12.16
N LEU A 208 -7.17 3.33 12.77
CA LEU A 208 -5.73 3.50 12.58
C LEU A 208 -4.97 2.52 13.48
N LEU A 209 -4.55 1.41 12.92
CA LEU A 209 -3.71 0.43 13.62
C LEU A 209 -2.24 0.88 13.64
N PRO A 210 -1.48 0.60 14.71
CA PRO A 210 -0.05 0.94 14.78
C PRO A 210 0.79 0.34 13.64
N ARG A 211 0.40 -0.85 13.16
CA ARG A 211 1.08 -1.56 12.07
C ARG A 211 0.19 -1.72 10.83
N MET A 212 -0.70 -0.76 10.63
CA MET A 212 -1.59 -0.75 9.48
C MET A 212 -0.84 -0.96 8.17
N SER A 213 -1.40 -1.77 7.30
CA SER A 213 -0.90 -2.01 5.94
C SER A 213 -2.01 -1.77 4.91
N ASN A 214 -1.60 -1.63 3.64
CA ASN A 214 -2.53 -1.51 2.51
C ASN A 214 -3.56 -0.37 2.69
N PHE A 215 -3.14 0.76 3.26
CA PHE A 215 -4.02 1.92 3.49
C PHE A 215 -4.59 2.49 2.18
N THR A 216 -3.99 2.16 1.05
CA THR A 216 -4.47 2.50 -0.30
C THR A 216 -5.83 1.87 -0.63
N ASP A 217 -6.23 0.78 0.04
CA ASP A 217 -7.55 0.17 -0.11
C ASP A 217 -8.72 1.16 0.06
N PHE A 218 -8.46 2.29 0.74
CA PHE A 218 -9.48 3.28 1.07
C PHE A 218 -9.46 4.50 0.17
N ASN A 219 -8.49 4.63 -0.75
CA ASN A 219 -8.35 5.80 -1.62
C ASN A 219 -9.56 6.00 -2.53
N ALA A 220 -10.07 4.91 -3.09
CA ALA A 220 -11.23 4.96 -3.96
C ALA A 220 -12.50 5.38 -3.21
N LEU A 221 -12.67 4.97 -1.94
CA LEU A 221 -13.76 5.44 -1.09
C LEU A 221 -13.61 6.92 -0.72
N ALA A 222 -12.41 7.35 -0.34
CA ALA A 222 -12.13 8.76 -0.02
C ALA A 222 -12.32 9.68 -1.22
N ALA A 223 -12.31 9.13 -2.43
CA ALA A 223 -12.53 9.85 -3.67
C ALA A 223 -13.99 10.10 -4.01
N GLU A 224 -14.92 9.35 -3.41
CA GLU A 224 -16.35 9.50 -3.67
C GLU A 224 -16.89 10.77 -3.03
N LYS A 225 -17.74 11.49 -3.78
CA LYS A 225 -18.28 12.79 -3.34
C LYS A 225 -19.31 12.67 -2.21
N ASP A 226 -19.91 11.51 -2.08
CA ASP A 226 -20.93 11.18 -1.10
C ASP A 226 -20.40 10.36 0.10
N VAL A 227 -19.06 10.35 0.27
CA VAL A 227 -18.36 9.70 1.38
C VAL A 227 -17.55 10.71 2.18
N ALA A 228 -17.70 10.68 3.50
CA ALA A 228 -16.80 11.31 4.44
C ALA A 228 -15.94 10.22 5.10
N LEU A 229 -14.68 10.10 4.69
CA LEU A 229 -13.77 9.09 5.22
C LEU A 229 -12.72 9.73 6.12
N ARG A 230 -12.56 9.19 7.33
CA ARG A 230 -11.46 9.55 8.23
C ARG A 230 -10.78 8.33 8.82
N PHE A 231 -9.51 8.48 9.18
CA PHE A 231 -8.77 7.49 9.95
C PHE A 231 -8.95 7.77 11.44
N ALA A 232 -9.52 6.78 12.15
CA ALA A 232 -9.86 6.87 13.57
C ALA A 232 -8.69 6.39 14.44
N ALA A 233 -8.03 7.31 15.12
CA ALA A 233 -6.94 7.01 16.06
C ALA A 233 -7.44 6.82 17.49
N SER A 234 -8.67 7.20 17.78
CA SER A 234 -9.30 7.13 19.10
C SER A 234 -10.75 6.67 19.00
N LEU A 235 -11.32 6.28 20.14
CA LEU A 235 -12.74 5.90 20.21
C LEU A 235 -13.69 7.07 19.86
N GLU A 236 -13.26 8.31 20.14
CA GLU A 236 -14.02 9.53 19.79
C GLU A 236 -14.18 9.65 18.27
N ASP A 237 -13.15 9.26 17.51
CA ASP A 237 -13.18 9.33 16.06
C ASP A 237 -14.18 8.34 15.43
N LEU A 238 -14.71 7.36 16.17
CA LEU A 238 -15.73 6.45 15.67
C LEU A 238 -17.15 7.05 15.76
N ARG A 239 -17.33 8.11 16.55
CA ARG A 239 -18.67 8.70 16.74
C ARG A 239 -19.23 9.25 15.45
N GLY A 240 -20.48 8.85 15.16
CA GLY A 240 -21.22 9.27 13.97
C GLY A 240 -20.82 8.54 12.70
N ALA A 241 -19.96 7.51 12.77
CA ALA A 241 -19.68 6.64 11.64
C ALA A 241 -20.91 5.77 11.29
N ASP A 242 -21.22 5.66 10.01
CA ASP A 242 -22.17 4.68 9.48
C ASP A 242 -21.49 3.33 9.26
N VAL A 243 -20.20 3.38 8.90
CA VAL A 243 -19.35 2.21 8.67
C VAL A 243 -18.04 2.38 9.45
N VAL A 244 -17.63 1.32 10.13
CA VAL A 244 -16.28 1.19 10.72
C VAL A 244 -15.53 0.09 10.00
N ILE A 245 -14.28 0.37 9.60
CA ILE A 245 -13.42 -0.59 8.90
C ILE A 245 -12.19 -0.89 9.75
N LEU A 246 -11.95 -2.17 10.04
CA LEU A 246 -10.68 -2.69 10.55
C LEU A 246 -9.78 -3.04 9.35
N PRO A 247 -8.67 -2.36 9.14
CA PRO A 247 -7.82 -2.55 7.96
C PRO A 247 -6.86 -3.74 8.09
N GLY A 248 -6.03 -3.94 7.07
CA GLY A 248 -4.89 -4.84 7.11
C GLY A 248 -3.81 -4.40 8.09
N SER A 249 -3.02 -5.34 8.56
CA SER A 249 -1.90 -5.12 9.47
C SER A 249 -0.68 -5.94 9.06
N LYS A 250 0.52 -5.44 9.41
CA LYS A 250 1.79 -6.18 9.29
C LYS A 250 2.00 -7.17 10.44
N ASN A 251 1.25 -7.03 11.54
CA ASN A 251 1.26 -7.96 12.67
C ASN A 251 -0.13 -7.97 13.32
N THR A 252 -0.88 -9.01 13.01
CA THR A 252 -2.30 -9.15 13.39
C THR A 252 -2.47 -9.27 14.90
N LEU A 253 -1.59 -10.06 15.55
CA LEU A 253 -1.71 -10.33 16.99
C LEU A 253 -1.40 -9.10 17.84
N GLU A 254 -0.36 -8.33 17.48
CA GLU A 254 -0.02 -7.13 18.24
C GLU A 254 -1.03 -6.00 18.05
N ASP A 255 -1.60 -5.86 16.85
CA ASP A 255 -2.61 -4.86 16.59
C ASP A 255 -3.97 -5.25 17.21
N LEU A 256 -4.28 -6.55 17.32
CA LEU A 256 -5.42 -7.01 18.10
C LEU A 256 -5.25 -6.70 19.61
N ASP A 257 -4.07 -6.97 20.16
CA ASP A 257 -3.74 -6.58 21.54
C ASP A 257 -3.89 -5.06 21.77
N TYR A 258 -3.45 -4.25 20.81
CA TYR A 258 -3.64 -2.80 20.85
C TYR A 258 -5.12 -2.42 20.90
N LEU A 259 -5.96 -2.97 20.02
CA LEU A 259 -7.39 -2.70 19.97
C LEU A 259 -8.07 -3.02 21.31
N VAL A 260 -7.73 -4.18 21.89
CA VAL A 260 -8.28 -4.61 23.18
C VAL A 260 -7.87 -3.65 24.31
N LYS A 261 -6.59 -3.31 24.39
CA LYS A 261 -6.06 -2.39 25.42
C LYS A 261 -6.60 -0.97 25.28
N ALA A 262 -6.85 -0.52 24.05
CA ALA A 262 -7.38 0.81 23.77
C ALA A 262 -8.93 0.90 23.91
N GLY A 263 -9.59 -0.22 24.23
CA GLY A 263 -11.06 -0.24 24.50
C GLY A 263 -11.93 -0.28 23.26
N PHE A 264 -11.39 -0.55 22.07
CA PHE A 264 -12.16 -0.64 20.84
C PHE A 264 -13.27 -1.69 20.86
N PRO A 265 -13.10 -2.89 21.48
CA PRO A 265 -14.16 -3.93 21.42
C PRO A 265 -15.53 -3.44 21.85
N ALA A 266 -15.65 -2.74 22.99
CA ALA A 266 -16.91 -2.21 23.48
C ALA A 266 -17.50 -1.13 22.56
N ALA A 267 -16.67 -0.28 21.97
CA ALA A 267 -17.11 0.76 21.03
C ALA A 267 -17.62 0.14 19.72
N LEU A 268 -16.94 -0.89 19.20
CA LEU A 268 -17.36 -1.63 18.01
C LEU A 268 -18.66 -2.40 18.25
N GLU A 269 -18.81 -3.01 19.43
CA GLU A 269 -20.06 -3.67 19.83
C GLU A 269 -21.22 -2.68 19.87
N SER A 270 -21.03 -1.52 20.51
CA SER A 270 -22.02 -0.45 20.54
C SER A 270 -22.36 0.06 19.14
N HIS A 271 -21.38 0.19 18.26
CA HIS A 271 -21.57 0.59 16.86
C HIS A 271 -22.48 -0.40 16.10
N VAL A 272 -22.20 -1.70 16.21
CA VAL A 272 -23.00 -2.76 15.56
C VAL A 272 -24.41 -2.84 16.14
N GLN A 273 -24.56 -2.74 17.47
CA GLN A 273 -25.88 -2.68 18.15
C GLN A 273 -26.68 -1.44 17.72
N GLY A 274 -25.99 -0.31 17.50
CA GLY A 274 -26.55 0.91 16.93
C GLY A 274 -26.89 0.84 15.44
N ARG A 275 -26.82 -0.36 14.85
CA ARG A 275 -27.06 -0.66 13.43
C ARG A 275 -26.00 -0.12 12.46
N GLY A 276 -24.82 0.23 12.93
CA GLY A 276 -23.65 0.52 12.10
C GLY A 276 -23.16 -0.73 11.36
N GLU A 277 -22.39 -0.53 10.28
CA GLU A 277 -21.73 -1.61 9.55
C GLU A 277 -20.28 -1.72 10.01
N LEU A 278 -19.79 -2.95 10.26
CA LEU A 278 -18.41 -3.25 10.66
C LEU A 278 -17.76 -4.14 9.62
N VAL A 279 -16.67 -3.68 9.05
CA VAL A 279 -15.97 -4.35 7.96
C VAL A 279 -14.55 -4.72 8.41
N GLY A 280 -14.09 -5.91 8.09
CA GLY A 280 -12.70 -6.34 8.30
C GLY A 280 -12.01 -6.65 6.98
N ILE A 281 -10.82 -6.08 6.74
CA ILE A 281 -10.01 -6.40 5.57
C ILE A 281 -8.71 -7.07 6.01
N CYS A 282 -8.40 -8.24 5.44
CA CYS A 282 -7.18 -9.01 5.70
C CYS A 282 -7.00 -9.29 7.21
N ALA A 283 -6.03 -8.68 7.88
CA ALA A 283 -5.85 -8.80 9.32
C ALA A 283 -7.10 -8.35 10.10
N GLY A 284 -7.78 -7.29 9.66
CA GLY A 284 -9.03 -6.85 10.26
C GLY A 284 -10.12 -7.91 10.19
N TYR A 285 -10.23 -8.66 9.08
CA TYR A 285 -11.13 -9.80 8.97
C TYR A 285 -10.79 -10.91 9.97
N GLN A 286 -9.50 -11.25 10.10
CA GLN A 286 -9.02 -12.23 11.08
C GLN A 286 -9.36 -11.80 12.52
N MET A 287 -9.17 -10.51 12.84
CA MET A 287 -9.50 -9.94 14.15
C MET A 287 -10.99 -10.01 14.48
N LEU A 288 -11.90 -9.92 13.49
CA LEU A 288 -13.33 -10.07 13.70
C LEU A 288 -13.75 -11.50 14.11
N GLY A 289 -12.88 -12.49 13.95
CA GLY A 289 -13.13 -13.89 14.25
C GLY A 289 -13.18 -14.23 15.74
N GLN A 290 -13.29 -15.52 16.02
CA GLN A 290 -13.33 -16.08 17.38
C GLN A 290 -11.92 -16.23 17.97
N GLU A 291 -10.97 -16.64 17.14
CA GLU A 291 -9.62 -17.01 17.57
C GLU A 291 -8.61 -16.80 16.45
N ILE A 292 -7.40 -16.35 16.82
CA ILE A 292 -6.23 -16.30 15.94
C ILE A 292 -5.11 -17.07 16.64
N ALA A 293 -4.68 -18.18 16.05
CA ALA A 293 -3.61 -19.02 16.57
C ALA A 293 -2.33 -18.90 15.73
N ASP A 294 -1.19 -18.79 16.40
CA ASP A 294 0.14 -18.74 15.76
C ASP A 294 1.05 -19.87 16.26
N PRO A 295 0.76 -21.15 15.88
CA PRO A 295 1.52 -22.29 16.37
C PRO A 295 2.95 -22.35 15.83
N LYS A 296 3.27 -21.60 14.77
CA LYS A 296 4.58 -21.57 14.13
C LYS A 296 5.46 -20.39 14.56
N GLY A 297 4.94 -19.48 15.40
CA GLY A 297 5.67 -18.32 15.89
C GLY A 297 5.92 -17.24 14.82
N LEU A 298 5.07 -17.14 13.81
CA LEU A 298 5.22 -16.18 12.72
C LEU A 298 5.02 -14.74 13.20
N GLU A 299 4.14 -14.55 14.19
CA GLU A 299 3.84 -13.27 14.86
C GLU A 299 4.00 -13.37 16.39
N GLY A 300 4.93 -14.20 16.88
CA GLY A 300 5.27 -14.32 18.31
C GLY A 300 4.70 -15.54 19.02
N GLY A 301 4.10 -16.51 18.32
CA GLY A 301 3.76 -17.85 18.85
C GLY A 301 2.58 -17.88 19.82
N ARG A 302 1.73 -16.84 19.85
CA ARG A 302 0.58 -16.73 20.75
C ARG A 302 -0.71 -17.16 20.10
N THR A 303 -1.68 -17.55 20.89
CA THR A 303 -3.08 -17.67 20.51
C THR A 303 -3.89 -16.61 21.22
N LEU A 304 -4.62 -15.80 20.47
CA LEU A 304 -5.46 -14.74 21.00
C LEU A 304 -6.95 -15.00 20.66
N THR A 305 -7.80 -14.60 21.61
CA THR A 305 -9.23 -14.48 21.32
C THR A 305 -9.46 -13.28 20.41
N GLY A 306 -10.18 -13.47 19.32
CA GLY A 306 -10.59 -12.40 18.43
C GLY A 306 -11.73 -11.55 19.01
N LEU A 307 -12.23 -10.62 18.21
CA LEU A 307 -13.32 -9.70 18.62
C LEU A 307 -14.71 -10.37 18.63
N ARG A 308 -14.83 -11.61 18.15
CA ARG A 308 -16.02 -12.49 18.22
C ARG A 308 -17.26 -11.97 17.49
N PHE A 309 -17.10 -11.15 16.48
CA PHE A 309 -18.21 -10.71 15.64
C PHE A 309 -18.60 -11.72 14.56
N LEU A 310 -17.67 -12.57 14.14
CA LEU A 310 -17.87 -13.60 13.11
C LEU A 310 -17.45 -14.97 13.63
N ASP A 311 -18.17 -16.03 13.20
CA ASP A 311 -17.76 -17.41 13.47
C ASP A 311 -16.65 -17.84 12.49
N VAL A 312 -15.45 -17.33 12.76
CA VAL A 312 -14.24 -17.54 11.97
C VAL A 312 -13.08 -17.85 12.91
N LYS A 313 -12.29 -18.85 12.59
CA LYS A 313 -11.02 -19.14 13.27
C LYS A 313 -9.88 -19.02 12.29
N THR A 314 -8.81 -18.37 12.71
CA THR A 314 -7.61 -18.19 11.89
C THR A 314 -6.43 -18.93 12.51
N VAL A 315 -5.69 -19.66 11.67
CA VAL A 315 -4.39 -20.22 12.01
C VAL A 315 -3.35 -19.55 11.13
N LEU A 316 -2.40 -18.84 11.74
CA LEU A 316 -1.28 -18.24 11.02
C LEU A 316 -0.37 -19.36 10.51
N ASP A 317 -0.12 -19.34 9.22
CA ASP A 317 0.64 -20.39 8.52
C ASP A 317 1.51 -19.79 7.41
N ALA A 318 2.57 -20.50 7.07
CA ALA A 318 3.46 -20.19 5.96
C ALA A 318 3.36 -21.30 4.88
N PRO A 319 3.58 -20.99 3.61
CA PRO A 319 3.99 -19.68 3.08
C PRO A 319 2.86 -18.65 3.08
N LYS A 320 3.24 -17.36 3.01
CA LYS A 320 2.32 -16.25 2.81
C LYS A 320 1.54 -16.43 1.51
N ILE A 321 0.22 -16.26 1.56
CA ILE A 321 -0.60 -16.23 0.36
C ILE A 321 -0.36 -14.90 -0.34
N CYS A 322 -0.04 -14.94 -1.62
CA CYS A 322 0.13 -13.76 -2.47
C CYS A 322 -0.39 -14.10 -3.87
N ARG A 323 -1.58 -13.61 -4.21
CA ARG A 323 -2.22 -13.93 -5.50
C ARG A 323 -3.17 -12.83 -5.95
N GLN A 324 -3.34 -12.69 -7.26
CA GLN A 324 -4.45 -11.94 -7.86
C GLN A 324 -5.72 -12.79 -7.81
N VAL A 325 -6.86 -12.16 -7.55
CA VAL A 325 -8.15 -12.85 -7.50
C VAL A 325 -9.20 -12.14 -8.32
N HIS A 326 -10.03 -12.94 -8.99
CA HIS A 326 -11.27 -12.48 -9.61
C HIS A 326 -12.42 -13.17 -8.89
N ALA A 327 -13.30 -12.39 -8.30
CA ALA A 327 -14.39 -12.88 -7.49
C ALA A 327 -15.72 -12.21 -7.88
N THR A 328 -16.81 -12.77 -7.39
CA THR A 328 -18.13 -12.15 -7.46
C THR A 328 -18.61 -11.88 -6.04
N SER A 329 -19.16 -10.71 -5.78
CA SER A 329 -19.72 -10.36 -4.49
C SER A 329 -21.01 -11.17 -4.21
N LEU A 330 -21.09 -11.71 -3.01
CA LEU A 330 -22.31 -12.33 -2.44
C LEU A 330 -22.99 -11.41 -1.42
N LEU A 331 -22.39 -10.24 -1.13
CA LEU A 331 -22.89 -9.25 -0.19
C LEU A 331 -23.98 -8.36 -0.77
N LEU A 332 -24.04 -8.25 -2.08
CA LEU A 332 -25.01 -7.45 -2.82
C LEU A 332 -26.15 -8.36 -3.30
N ASP A 333 -27.33 -7.78 -3.55
CA ASP A 333 -28.47 -8.51 -4.08
C ASP A 333 -28.10 -9.21 -5.39
N VAL A 334 -28.79 -10.34 -5.68
CA VAL A 334 -28.49 -11.24 -6.81
C VAL A 334 -28.44 -10.50 -8.15
N GLU A 335 -29.23 -9.44 -8.31
CA GLU A 335 -29.25 -8.60 -9.51
C GLU A 335 -28.02 -7.68 -9.64
N GLN A 336 -27.24 -7.53 -8.56
CA GLN A 336 -26.05 -6.67 -8.48
C GLN A 336 -24.78 -7.46 -8.12
N HIS A 337 -24.70 -8.74 -8.52
CA HIS A 337 -23.48 -9.54 -8.35
C HIS A 337 -22.28 -8.88 -9.04
N ALA A 338 -21.71 -7.85 -8.38
CA ALA A 338 -20.61 -7.09 -8.94
C ALA A 338 -19.33 -7.93 -9.00
N PRO A 339 -18.62 -7.89 -10.14
CA PRO A 339 -17.29 -8.48 -10.21
C PRO A 339 -16.32 -7.71 -9.31
N VAL A 340 -15.43 -8.43 -8.69
CA VAL A 340 -14.35 -7.90 -7.86
C VAL A 340 -13.04 -8.45 -8.40
N CYS A 341 -12.13 -7.56 -8.78
CA CYS A 341 -10.73 -7.88 -9.06
C CYS A 341 -9.89 -7.28 -7.94
N GLY A 342 -9.05 -8.09 -7.33
CA GLY A 342 -8.23 -7.67 -6.22
C GLY A 342 -7.07 -8.62 -6.00
N TYR A 343 -6.46 -8.56 -4.84
CA TYR A 343 -5.36 -9.45 -4.49
C TYR A 343 -5.45 -9.88 -3.03
N GLU A 344 -4.94 -11.07 -2.74
CA GLU A 344 -4.71 -11.53 -1.38
C GLU A 344 -3.23 -11.50 -1.07
N ILE A 345 -2.90 -10.95 0.11
CA ILE A 345 -1.52 -10.89 0.61
C ILE A 345 -1.53 -11.03 2.14
N HIS A 346 -1.57 -12.26 2.64
CA HIS A 346 -1.71 -12.50 4.08
C HIS A 346 -1.02 -13.77 4.55
N LEU A 347 -0.72 -13.82 5.85
CA LEU A 347 -0.41 -15.03 6.58
C LEU A 347 -1.70 -15.62 7.13
N GLY A 348 -1.71 -16.95 7.23
CA GLY A 348 -2.80 -17.64 7.87
C GLY A 348 -3.93 -18.06 6.95
N ARG A 349 -4.69 -18.99 7.47
CA ARG A 349 -5.87 -19.56 6.83
C ARG A 349 -7.05 -19.39 7.76
N ALA A 350 -8.08 -18.70 7.27
CA ALA A 350 -9.34 -18.52 7.97
C ALA A 350 -10.26 -19.70 7.65
N SER A 351 -10.80 -20.32 8.67
CA SER A 351 -11.86 -21.33 8.56
C SER A 351 -13.17 -20.71 9.05
N ARG A 352 -14.18 -20.79 8.20
CA ARG A 352 -15.53 -20.26 8.45
C ARG A 352 -16.40 -21.34 9.06
N GLY A 353 -17.10 -21.01 10.14
CA GLY A 353 -18.15 -21.83 10.74
C GLY A 353 -19.53 -21.54 10.14
N ALA A 354 -20.53 -21.35 10.97
CA ALA A 354 -21.94 -21.19 10.57
C ALA A 354 -22.28 -19.73 10.14
N VAL A 355 -21.48 -19.15 9.23
CA VAL A 355 -21.69 -17.80 8.67
C VAL A 355 -21.58 -17.83 7.15
N ASN A 356 -22.21 -16.88 6.46
CA ASN A 356 -22.22 -16.79 5.01
C ASN A 356 -20.88 -16.33 4.46
N ALA A 357 -20.57 -16.71 3.21
CA ALA A 357 -19.44 -16.14 2.48
C ALA A 357 -19.75 -14.72 1.98
N CYS A 358 -18.71 -13.93 1.81
CA CYS A 358 -18.82 -12.59 1.21
C CYS A 358 -18.62 -12.60 -0.30
N PHE A 359 -17.74 -13.46 -0.78
CA PHE A 359 -17.31 -13.50 -2.16
C PHE A 359 -17.19 -14.96 -2.63
N GLN A 360 -17.35 -15.15 -3.94
CA GLN A 360 -17.03 -16.38 -4.62
C GLN A 360 -15.88 -16.13 -5.57
N ILE A 361 -14.72 -16.71 -5.30
CA ILE A 361 -13.54 -16.63 -6.17
C ILE A 361 -13.78 -17.53 -7.37
N LYS A 362 -13.74 -16.95 -8.58
CA LYS A 362 -13.97 -17.65 -9.86
C LYS A 362 -12.69 -18.06 -10.56
N SER A 363 -11.66 -17.24 -10.43
CA SER A 363 -10.33 -17.56 -10.93
C SER A 363 -9.29 -16.88 -10.05
N SER A 364 -8.16 -17.52 -9.89
CA SER A 364 -6.99 -16.95 -9.24
C SER A 364 -5.76 -17.42 -10.00
N GLU A 365 -4.81 -16.52 -10.21
CA GLU A 365 -3.48 -16.92 -10.65
C GLU A 365 -2.74 -17.47 -9.44
N THR A 366 -2.80 -18.77 -9.26
CA THR A 366 -2.19 -19.45 -8.10
C THR A 366 -0.86 -20.07 -8.43
N TRP A 367 0.08 -19.87 -7.52
CA TRP A 367 1.33 -20.62 -7.46
C TRP A 367 1.18 -21.98 -6.76
N ASP A 368 0.11 -22.21 -5.99
CA ASP A 368 -0.01 -23.33 -5.05
C ASP A 368 -1.26 -24.22 -5.24
N GLY A 369 -2.04 -24.00 -6.30
CA GLY A 369 -3.24 -24.81 -6.58
C GLY A 369 -4.35 -24.67 -5.53
N THR A 370 -4.35 -23.63 -4.69
CA THR A 370 -5.41 -23.39 -3.72
C THR A 370 -6.71 -23.01 -4.41
N ALA A 371 -7.77 -23.62 -3.94
CA ALA A 371 -9.07 -23.73 -4.58
C ALA A 371 -9.76 -22.41 -4.89
N MET A 372 -10.43 -22.38 -6.04
CA MET A 372 -11.62 -21.56 -6.25
C MET A 372 -12.66 -21.92 -5.19
N GLY A 373 -13.34 -20.95 -4.64
CA GLY A 373 -14.36 -21.20 -3.63
C GLY A 373 -14.85 -19.93 -2.93
N ASP A 374 -15.59 -20.17 -1.91
CA ASP A 374 -16.16 -19.13 -1.06
C ASP A 374 -15.08 -18.46 -0.22
N GLU A 375 -15.08 -17.12 -0.20
CA GLU A 375 -14.12 -16.28 0.51
C GLU A 375 -14.84 -15.30 1.43
N GLY A 376 -14.17 -14.97 2.57
CA GLY A 376 -14.69 -14.04 3.56
C GLY A 376 -15.84 -14.62 4.39
N ALA A 377 -16.36 -13.82 5.29
CA ALA A 377 -17.49 -14.18 6.15
C ALA A 377 -18.37 -12.97 6.42
N ALA A 378 -19.70 -13.20 6.47
CA ALA A 378 -20.69 -12.19 6.80
C ALA A 378 -21.67 -12.70 7.85
N SER A 379 -22.04 -11.84 8.78
CA SER A 379 -23.16 -12.07 9.68
C SER A 379 -24.47 -12.22 8.90
N GLU A 380 -25.47 -12.88 9.49
CA GLU A 380 -26.75 -13.14 8.86
C GLU A 380 -27.44 -11.88 8.31
N ASN A 381 -27.33 -10.76 9.03
CA ASN A 381 -27.90 -9.47 8.62
C ASN A 381 -26.99 -8.66 7.69
N GLY A 382 -25.81 -9.18 7.33
CA GLY A 382 -24.83 -8.55 6.46
C GLY A 382 -24.25 -7.22 6.98
N ARG A 383 -24.35 -6.95 8.30
CA ARG A 383 -23.80 -5.72 8.89
C ARG A 383 -22.38 -5.88 9.39
N VAL A 384 -21.99 -7.08 9.72
CA VAL A 384 -20.60 -7.41 10.00
C VAL A 384 -20.10 -8.35 8.93
N TRP A 385 -19.01 -7.99 8.26
CA TRP A 385 -18.42 -8.85 7.26
C TRP A 385 -16.91 -8.60 7.15
N GLY A 386 -16.21 -9.55 6.57
CA GLY A 386 -14.78 -9.42 6.36
C GLY A 386 -14.28 -10.30 5.23
N THR A 387 -13.16 -9.92 4.66
CA THR A 387 -12.53 -10.57 3.51
C THR A 387 -11.01 -10.45 3.57
N SER A 388 -10.31 -11.38 2.95
CA SER A 388 -8.85 -11.31 2.76
C SER A 388 -8.47 -10.54 1.48
N ILE A 389 -9.45 -10.14 0.67
CA ILE A 389 -9.22 -9.45 -0.62
C ILE A 389 -8.93 -7.98 -0.37
N HIS A 390 -7.78 -7.53 -0.87
CA HIS A 390 -7.40 -6.11 -0.99
C HIS A 390 -7.81 -5.54 -2.34
N GLY A 391 -7.93 -4.20 -2.43
CA GLY A 391 -8.28 -3.50 -3.67
C GLY A 391 -9.75 -3.64 -4.08
N LEU A 392 -10.61 -4.21 -3.22
CA LEU A 392 -12.02 -4.45 -3.57
C LEU A 392 -12.79 -3.15 -3.88
N PHE A 393 -12.47 -2.05 -3.21
CA PHE A 393 -13.10 -0.76 -3.44
C PHE A 393 -12.58 -0.04 -4.69
N ASP A 394 -11.51 -0.50 -5.32
CA ASP A 394 -11.05 0.03 -6.60
C ASP A 394 -12.05 -0.28 -7.73
N GLN A 395 -12.81 -1.37 -7.58
CA GLN A 395 -13.84 -1.78 -8.53
C GLN A 395 -15.09 -0.90 -8.39
N ALA A 396 -15.35 -0.07 -9.40
CA ALA A 396 -16.41 0.94 -9.37
C ALA A 396 -17.81 0.32 -9.14
N GLU A 397 -18.11 -0.81 -9.77
CA GLU A 397 -19.41 -1.48 -9.65
C GLU A 397 -19.64 -1.99 -8.22
N PHE A 398 -18.66 -2.70 -7.64
CA PHE A 398 -18.74 -3.17 -6.25
C PHE A 398 -18.85 -1.98 -5.29
N ARG A 399 -17.93 -1.00 -5.43
CA ARG A 399 -17.90 0.18 -4.56
C ARG A 399 -19.23 0.92 -4.57
N ARG A 400 -19.78 1.19 -5.77
CA ARG A 400 -21.07 1.89 -5.88
C ARG A 400 -22.24 1.08 -5.34
N GLY A 401 -22.30 -0.20 -5.64
CA GLY A 401 -23.34 -1.11 -5.10
C GLY A 401 -23.31 -1.16 -3.56
N TRP A 402 -22.12 -1.29 -2.97
CA TRP A 402 -21.94 -1.29 -1.52
C TRP A 402 -22.32 0.06 -0.89
N LEU A 403 -21.89 1.19 -1.49
CA LEU A 403 -22.27 2.52 -1.02
C LEU A 403 -23.77 2.75 -1.12
N ASN A 404 -24.42 2.36 -2.21
CA ASN A 404 -25.87 2.49 -2.36
C ASN A 404 -26.62 1.69 -1.28
N ARG A 405 -26.13 0.48 -0.94
CA ARG A 405 -26.67 -0.29 0.19
C ARG A 405 -26.52 0.46 1.52
N ALA A 406 -25.35 1.06 1.77
CA ALA A 406 -25.11 1.86 2.97
C ALA A 406 -26.02 3.11 3.00
N ARG A 407 -26.20 3.78 1.85
CA ARG A 407 -27.12 4.93 1.69
C ARG A 407 -28.56 4.53 1.99
N GLY A 408 -29.04 3.43 1.43
CA GLY A 408 -30.38 2.90 1.71
C GLY A 408 -30.60 2.61 3.19
N ARG A 409 -29.60 2.04 3.90
CA ARG A 409 -29.64 1.81 5.35
C ARG A 409 -29.70 3.11 6.16
N LYS A 410 -29.15 4.19 5.66
CA LYS A 410 -29.17 5.53 6.27
C LYS A 410 -30.42 6.34 5.86
N GLY A 411 -31.21 5.86 4.90
CA GLY A 411 -32.37 6.57 4.36
C GLY A 411 -32.01 7.67 3.36
N LEU A 412 -30.83 7.58 2.76
CA LEU A 412 -30.39 8.49 1.70
C LEU A 412 -30.72 7.91 0.31
N PRO A 413 -30.97 8.75 -0.69
CA PRO A 413 -31.18 8.27 -2.06
C PRO A 413 -29.90 7.58 -2.59
N PRO A 414 -30.02 6.59 -3.51
CA PRO A 414 -28.89 5.86 -4.08
C PRO A 414 -27.97 6.74 -4.91
#